data_3919565c5aa701492a4391adf6514327
#
_entry.id   3919565c5aa701492a4391adf6514327
#
_cell.length_a   1.000
_cell.length_b   1.000
_cell.length_c   1.000
_cell.angle_alpha   90.00
_cell.angle_beta   90.00
_cell.angle_gamma   90.00
#
_symmetry.space_group_name_H-M   'P 1'
#
loop_
_entity.id
_entity.type
_entity.pdbx_description
1 polymer ?
#
loop_
_entity_poly.entity_id
_entity_poly.type
_entity_poly.pdbx_seq_one_letter_code
_entity_poly.pdbx_strand_id
1 'polypeptide(L)'
;MTEEFANLFCLEGDRRNDCVVGGDLYQIDATTAEKTGNRNMYQGQAVNLSKSIALKILYDKDGNPYPIGPAYEDLNTGATITGWTQGWRSIKFAAYVTEYNQYSRNQSNDVPIFRYADILLTKCEAILRGGSATNGDTPQSLFNQIRTYVHAPLINSNPTLDELLDERGREFFDENWRRNDLIRFGEYE
;
A
#
# COMPACT_ATOMS: atom_id res chain seq x y z
N MET A 1 -0.07 -6.73 -4.79
CA MET A 1 0.56 -6.45 -3.49
C MET A 1 1.03 -7.76 -2.90
N THR A 2 2.25 -7.83 -2.37
CA THR A 2 2.75 -9.02 -1.66
C THR A 2 1.98 -9.20 -0.34
N GLU A 3 1.95 -10.43 0.18
CA GLU A 3 1.27 -10.72 1.45
C GLU A 3 1.88 -9.94 2.61
N GLU A 4 3.20 -9.90 2.67
CA GLU A 4 3.96 -9.18 3.70
C GLU A 4 3.58 -7.69 3.72
N PHE A 5 3.57 -7.04 2.56
CA PHE A 5 3.19 -5.64 2.47
C PHE A 5 1.70 -5.41 2.79
N ALA A 6 0.82 -6.31 2.36
CA ALA A 6 -0.61 -6.24 2.70
C ALA A 6 -0.86 -6.33 4.21
N ASN A 7 -0.02 -7.08 4.94
CA ASN A 7 -0.13 -7.23 6.39
C ASN A 7 0.20 -5.94 7.16
N LEU A 8 0.81 -4.94 6.54
CA LEU A 8 0.99 -3.62 7.16
C LEU A 8 -0.34 -2.90 7.40
N PHE A 9 -1.38 -3.20 6.61
CA PHE A 9 -2.68 -2.53 6.67
C PHE A 9 -3.65 -3.28 7.58
N CYS A 10 -3.30 -3.39 8.87
CA CYS A 10 -4.10 -4.10 9.87
C CYS A 10 -4.15 -3.38 11.23
N LEU A 11 -3.67 -2.15 11.33
CA LEU A 11 -3.73 -1.38 12.57
C LEU A 11 -5.18 -0.99 12.87
N GLU A 12 -5.60 -1.20 14.11
CA GLU A 12 -6.97 -0.88 14.53
C GLU A 12 -7.26 0.63 14.36
N GLY A 13 -8.38 0.94 13.74
CA GLY A 13 -8.83 2.31 13.49
C GLY A 13 -8.09 3.07 12.41
N ASP A 14 -6.98 2.55 11.86
CA ASP A 14 -6.19 3.21 10.82
C ASP A 14 -6.97 3.33 9.51
N ARG A 15 -7.29 4.56 9.11
CA ARG A 15 -8.01 4.84 7.86
C ARG A 15 -7.29 4.39 6.60
N ARG A 16 -5.99 4.20 6.65
CA ARG A 16 -5.21 3.70 5.51
C ARG A 16 -5.54 2.25 5.17
N ASN A 17 -6.11 1.50 6.12
CA ASN A 17 -6.62 0.16 5.83
C ASN A 17 -7.71 0.19 4.74
N ASP A 18 -8.49 1.28 4.66
CA ASP A 18 -9.54 1.45 3.67
C ASP A 18 -8.98 1.72 2.26
N CYS A 19 -7.69 2.04 2.14
CA CYS A 19 -7.02 2.23 0.86
C CYS A 19 -6.60 0.92 0.18
N VAL A 20 -6.83 -0.22 0.84
CA VAL A 20 -6.43 -1.55 0.37
C VAL A 20 -7.67 -2.44 0.24
N VAL A 21 -7.83 -3.03 -0.94
CA VAL A 21 -8.95 -3.93 -1.23
C VAL A 21 -8.45 -5.36 -1.30
N GLY A 22 -9.06 -6.23 -0.51
CA GLY A 22 -8.78 -7.66 -0.48
C GLY A 22 -10.02 -8.49 -0.13
N GLY A 23 -9.94 -9.80 -0.29
CA GLY A 23 -11.04 -10.70 -0.03
C GLY A 23 -12.18 -10.56 -1.05
N ASP A 24 -13.39 -10.71 -0.58
CA ASP A 24 -14.60 -10.67 -1.41
C ASP A 24 -14.87 -9.28 -2.00
N LEU A 25 -14.94 -9.20 -3.31
CA LEU A 25 -15.27 -7.97 -4.00
C LEU A 25 -16.78 -7.89 -4.30
N TYR A 26 -17.31 -6.69 -4.07
CA TYR A 26 -18.71 -6.34 -4.34
C TYR A 26 -18.80 -5.23 -5.37
N GLN A 27 -19.90 -5.20 -6.10
CA GLN A 27 -20.21 -4.08 -6.97
C GLN A 27 -20.48 -2.83 -6.13
N ILE A 28 -20.12 -1.70 -6.68
CA ILE A 28 -20.36 -0.40 -6.09
C ILE A 28 -21.48 0.29 -6.86
N ASP A 29 -22.43 0.85 -6.15
CA ASP A 29 -23.45 1.70 -6.76
C ASP A 29 -22.79 2.96 -7.32
N ALA A 30 -23.04 3.23 -8.61
CA ALA A 30 -22.39 4.33 -9.32
C ALA A 30 -22.85 5.72 -8.86
N THR A 31 -23.95 5.82 -8.12
CA THR A 31 -24.52 7.08 -7.65
C THR A 31 -24.09 7.37 -6.22
N THR A 32 -24.15 6.36 -5.35
CA THR A 32 -23.88 6.54 -3.91
C THR A 32 -22.45 6.21 -3.52
N ALA A 33 -21.68 5.52 -4.38
CA ALA A 33 -20.36 4.94 -4.12
C ALA A 33 -20.35 3.90 -2.97
N GLU A 34 -21.51 3.37 -2.60
CA GLU A 34 -21.65 2.36 -1.55
C GLU A 34 -21.59 0.95 -2.13
N LYS A 35 -21.15 -0.01 -1.31
CA LYS A 35 -21.20 -1.43 -1.68
C LYS A 35 -22.65 -1.88 -1.87
N THR A 36 -22.93 -2.48 -3.01
CA THR A 36 -24.17 -3.21 -3.20
C THR A 36 -24.10 -4.60 -2.53
N GLY A 37 -25.22 -5.28 -2.40
CA GLY A 37 -25.22 -6.68 -1.96
C GLY A 37 -24.69 -7.67 -3.02
N ASN A 38 -24.41 -7.22 -4.24
CA ASN A 38 -24.03 -8.08 -5.35
C ASN A 38 -22.51 -8.28 -5.41
N ARG A 39 -22.09 -9.54 -5.55
CA ARG A 39 -20.67 -9.88 -5.74
C ARG A 39 -20.16 -9.38 -7.08
N ASN A 40 -18.91 -8.93 -7.10
CA ASN A 40 -18.22 -8.68 -8.35
C ASN A 40 -17.89 -10.02 -9.03
N MET A 41 -18.19 -10.15 -10.32
CA MET A 41 -18.08 -11.39 -11.08
C MET A 41 -17.08 -11.24 -12.21
N TYR A 42 -16.23 -12.25 -12.41
CA TYR A 42 -15.37 -12.38 -13.58
C TYR A 42 -15.58 -13.77 -14.20
N GLN A 43 -15.92 -13.81 -15.48
CA GLN A 43 -16.20 -15.08 -16.20
C GLN A 43 -17.18 -16.01 -15.46
N GLY A 44 -18.22 -15.43 -14.84
CA GLY A 44 -19.24 -16.19 -14.11
C GLY A 44 -18.86 -16.65 -12.70
N GLN A 45 -17.67 -16.30 -12.22
CA GLN A 45 -17.20 -16.64 -10.87
C GLN A 45 -17.10 -15.40 -9.99
N ALA A 46 -17.47 -15.53 -8.72
CA ALA A 46 -17.33 -14.46 -7.75
C ALA A 46 -15.85 -14.17 -7.45
N VAL A 47 -15.46 -12.90 -7.53
CA VAL A 47 -14.08 -12.48 -7.30
C VAL A 47 -13.78 -12.44 -5.81
N ASN A 48 -12.71 -13.13 -5.41
CA ASN A 48 -12.12 -13.05 -4.09
C ASN A 48 -10.61 -12.81 -4.24
N LEU A 49 -10.10 -11.69 -3.75
CA LEU A 49 -8.68 -11.35 -3.83
C LEU A 49 -7.91 -12.01 -2.69
N SER A 50 -6.99 -12.90 -3.01
CA SER A 50 -6.08 -13.48 -2.01
C SER A 50 -4.95 -12.53 -1.66
N LYS A 51 -4.42 -12.62 -0.44
CA LYS A 51 -3.20 -11.88 -0.04
C LYS A 51 -1.95 -12.45 -0.72
N SER A 52 -1.89 -13.76 -0.88
CA SER A 52 -0.71 -14.42 -1.42
C SER A 52 -0.67 -14.32 -2.94
N ILE A 53 0.46 -13.93 -3.43
CA ILE A 53 0.85 -14.07 -4.83
C ILE A 53 1.87 -15.19 -4.88
N ALA A 54 1.53 -16.30 -5.54
CA ALA A 54 2.52 -17.31 -5.89
C ALA A 54 3.43 -16.74 -6.98
N LEU A 55 4.71 -16.57 -6.70
CA LEU A 55 5.67 -16.00 -7.63
C LEU A 55 6.33 -17.09 -8.49
N LYS A 56 6.27 -17.00 -9.82
CA LYS A 56 7.11 -17.82 -10.71
C LYS A 56 8.57 -17.41 -10.60
N ILE A 57 9.45 -18.40 -10.79
CA ILE A 57 10.88 -18.16 -10.99
C ILE A 57 11.02 -17.34 -12.29
N LEU A 58 11.53 -16.14 -12.18
CA LEU A 58 11.97 -15.37 -13.34
C LEU A 58 13.37 -15.83 -13.73
N TYR A 59 13.65 -15.79 -15.02
CA TYR A 59 14.97 -16.12 -15.55
C TYR A 59 15.64 -14.82 -16.05
N ASP A 60 16.94 -14.71 -15.81
CA ASP A 60 17.74 -13.64 -16.38
C ASP A 60 17.95 -13.85 -17.90
N LYS A 61 18.61 -12.88 -18.54
CA LYS A 61 18.91 -12.95 -19.97
C LYS A 61 19.77 -14.15 -20.39
N ASP A 62 20.46 -14.78 -19.45
CA ASP A 62 21.35 -15.91 -19.65
C ASP A 62 20.67 -17.24 -19.27
N GLY A 63 19.39 -17.21 -18.89
CA GLY A 63 18.56 -18.38 -18.57
C GLY A 63 18.76 -18.92 -17.15
N ASN A 64 19.44 -18.19 -16.26
CA ASN A 64 19.57 -18.58 -14.86
C ASN A 64 18.33 -18.17 -14.08
N PRO A 65 17.84 -19.03 -13.16
CA PRO A 65 16.71 -18.65 -12.32
C PRO A 65 17.12 -17.52 -11.36
N TYR A 66 16.35 -16.46 -11.37
CA TYR A 66 16.38 -15.47 -10.29
C TYR A 66 15.80 -16.11 -9.03
N PRO A 67 16.52 -16.19 -7.93
CA PRO A 67 15.97 -16.61 -6.66
C PRO A 67 15.17 -15.46 -6.04
N ILE A 68 14.07 -15.09 -6.68
CA ILE A 68 13.18 -14.08 -6.15
C ILE A 68 12.06 -14.80 -5.40
N GLY A 69 12.18 -14.94 -4.09
CA GLY A 69 11.10 -15.29 -3.20
C GLY A 69 10.19 -16.47 -3.64
N PRO A 70 9.00 -16.62 -3.07
CA PRO A 70 8.05 -17.63 -3.51
C PRO A 70 7.68 -17.43 -4.98
N ALA A 71 7.63 -18.51 -5.75
CA ALA A 71 7.40 -18.51 -7.19
C ALA A 71 6.09 -17.80 -7.60
N TYR A 72 6.17 -16.88 -8.56
CA TYR A 72 4.97 -16.31 -9.18
C TYR A 72 4.36 -17.31 -10.14
N GLU A 73 3.18 -17.79 -9.84
CA GLU A 73 2.36 -18.41 -10.87
C GLU A 73 1.66 -17.31 -11.66
N ASP A 74 2.23 -17.02 -12.81
CA ASP A 74 1.65 -16.18 -13.86
C ASP A 74 0.98 -14.86 -13.42
N LEU A 75 1.76 -13.79 -13.44
CA LEU A 75 1.25 -12.44 -13.37
C LEU A 75 0.46 -12.02 -14.63
N ASN A 76 0.26 -12.94 -15.58
CA ASN A 76 -0.61 -12.67 -16.72
C ASN A 76 -2.07 -12.68 -16.28
N THR A 77 -2.41 -11.65 -15.59
CA THR A 77 -3.62 -11.43 -14.83
C THR A 77 -4.87 -11.28 -15.67
N GLY A 78 -4.78 -11.35 -16.98
CA GLY A 78 -5.92 -11.11 -17.87
C GLY A 78 -6.66 -12.36 -18.36
N ALA A 79 -6.02 -13.54 -18.31
CA ALA A 79 -6.52 -14.71 -19.02
C ALA A 79 -7.32 -15.69 -18.15
N THR A 80 -7.13 -15.70 -16.83
CA THR A 80 -7.80 -16.63 -15.92
C THR A 80 -8.32 -15.94 -14.67
N ILE A 81 -9.36 -16.53 -14.06
CA ILE A 81 -9.88 -16.05 -12.76
C ILE A 81 -8.80 -16.09 -11.68
N THR A 82 -7.94 -17.12 -11.68
CA THR A 82 -6.83 -17.25 -10.73
C THR A 82 -5.86 -16.08 -10.85
N GLY A 83 -5.45 -15.69 -12.06
CA GLY A 83 -4.61 -14.52 -12.29
C GLY A 83 -5.28 -13.22 -11.84
N TRP A 84 -6.59 -13.09 -12.07
CA TRP A 84 -7.36 -11.90 -11.69
C TRP A 84 -7.55 -11.75 -10.18
N THR A 85 -7.56 -12.85 -9.43
CA THR A 85 -7.79 -12.86 -7.99
C THR A 85 -6.50 -12.80 -7.17
N GLN A 86 -5.33 -12.76 -7.80
CA GLN A 86 -4.05 -12.68 -7.11
C GLN A 86 -3.77 -11.27 -6.59
N GLY A 87 -3.44 -11.21 -5.30
CA GLY A 87 -2.95 -10.03 -4.61
C GLY A 87 -4.02 -8.98 -4.30
N TRP A 88 -3.91 -8.42 -3.13
CA TRP A 88 -4.66 -7.24 -2.72
C TRP A 88 -4.26 -6.03 -3.56
N ARG A 89 -5.16 -5.08 -3.70
CA ARG A 89 -5.02 -3.94 -4.61
C ARG A 89 -5.16 -2.62 -3.88
N SER A 90 -4.47 -1.61 -4.42
CA SER A 90 -4.61 -0.23 -3.99
C SER A 90 -5.89 0.39 -4.57
N ILE A 91 -6.57 1.15 -3.74
CA ILE A 91 -7.60 2.10 -4.13
C ILE A 91 -7.32 3.50 -3.57
N LYS A 92 -6.08 3.77 -3.14
CA LYS A 92 -5.70 5.04 -2.51
C LYS A 92 -6.01 6.26 -3.37
N PHE A 93 -5.82 6.13 -4.67
CA PHE A 93 -6.12 7.17 -5.65
C PHE A 93 -7.28 6.74 -6.57
N ALA A 94 -8.27 6.07 -5.98
CA ALA A 94 -9.44 5.66 -6.74
C ALA A 94 -10.16 6.89 -7.31
N ALA A 95 -10.60 6.76 -8.56
CA ALA A 95 -11.40 7.76 -9.21
C ALA A 95 -12.72 8.01 -8.49
N TYR A 96 -13.18 9.23 -8.51
CA TYR A 96 -14.59 9.49 -8.23
C TYR A 96 -15.46 8.80 -9.28
N VAL A 97 -16.47 8.07 -8.84
CA VAL A 97 -17.35 7.30 -9.74
C VAL A 97 -17.97 8.19 -10.83
N THR A 98 -18.36 9.41 -10.47
CA THR A 98 -18.92 10.40 -11.41
C THR A 98 -17.90 10.79 -12.48
N GLU A 99 -16.64 11.02 -12.13
CA GLU A 99 -15.59 11.37 -13.08
C GLU A 99 -15.22 10.17 -13.97
N TYR A 100 -15.15 8.97 -13.40
CA TYR A 100 -14.89 7.75 -14.18
C TYR A 100 -15.96 7.52 -15.24
N ASN A 101 -17.22 7.69 -14.90
CA ASN A 101 -18.33 7.52 -15.82
C ASN A 101 -18.38 8.62 -16.90
N GLN A 102 -17.94 9.84 -16.58
CA GLN A 102 -18.00 10.98 -17.49
C GLN A 102 -16.75 11.12 -18.37
N TYR A 103 -15.56 10.87 -17.80
CA TYR A 103 -14.28 11.19 -18.44
C TYR A 103 -13.37 9.96 -18.63
N SER A 104 -13.84 8.76 -18.27
CA SER A 104 -13.09 7.52 -18.40
C SER A 104 -11.76 7.57 -17.61
N ARG A 105 -10.61 7.60 -18.29
CA ARG A 105 -9.29 7.60 -17.68
C ARG A 105 -8.79 8.99 -17.25
N ASN A 106 -9.48 10.04 -17.62
CA ASN A 106 -9.11 11.40 -17.26
C ASN A 106 -9.81 11.77 -15.96
N GLN A 107 -9.05 11.93 -14.92
CA GLN A 107 -9.54 12.17 -13.57
C GLN A 107 -8.82 13.38 -12.97
N SER A 108 -9.46 14.03 -12.00
CA SER A 108 -8.90 15.19 -11.32
C SER A 108 -7.91 14.84 -10.20
N ASN A 109 -7.61 13.56 -10.00
CA ASN A 109 -6.67 13.13 -8.98
C ASN A 109 -5.26 13.63 -9.29
N ASP A 110 -4.69 14.39 -8.37
CA ASP A 110 -3.29 14.79 -8.43
C ASP A 110 -2.36 13.62 -8.08
N VAL A 111 -1.18 13.60 -8.71
CA VAL A 111 -0.09 12.70 -8.33
C VAL A 111 0.80 13.44 -7.33
N PRO A 112 0.82 13.06 -6.04
CA PRO A 112 1.65 13.72 -5.06
C PRO A 112 3.13 13.46 -5.35
N ILE A 113 3.94 14.53 -5.41
CA ILE A 113 5.40 14.43 -5.50
C ILE A 113 6.00 14.46 -4.11
N PHE A 114 5.58 15.43 -3.28
CA PHE A 114 5.95 15.55 -1.88
C PHE A 114 4.72 15.92 -1.05
N ARG A 115 4.65 15.35 0.16
CA ARG A 115 3.60 15.68 1.14
C ARG A 115 4.23 16.03 2.48
N TYR A 116 3.52 16.78 3.29
CA TYR A 116 3.98 17.18 4.62
C TYR A 116 4.33 15.96 5.51
N ALA A 117 3.63 14.86 5.34
CA ALA A 117 3.94 13.59 6.00
C ALA A 117 5.38 13.10 5.74
N ASP A 118 5.91 13.32 4.52
CA ASP A 118 7.29 12.95 4.21
C ASP A 118 8.29 13.79 5.02
N ILE A 119 8.04 15.08 5.17
CA ILE A 119 8.88 15.95 6.00
C ILE A 119 8.89 15.50 7.46
N LEU A 120 7.72 15.15 8.01
CA LEU A 120 7.60 14.68 9.39
C LEU A 120 8.35 13.35 9.62
N LEU A 121 8.12 12.36 8.75
CA LEU A 121 8.76 11.05 8.89
C LEU A 121 10.25 11.07 8.53
N THR A 122 10.67 11.92 7.60
CA THR A 122 12.10 12.15 7.32
C THR A 122 12.82 12.83 8.49
N LYS A 123 12.17 13.81 9.13
CA LYS A 123 12.70 14.42 10.35
C LYS A 123 12.79 13.40 11.50
N CYS A 124 11.75 12.56 11.66
CA CYS A 124 11.76 11.47 12.63
C CYS A 124 12.97 10.54 12.39
N GLU A 125 13.20 10.13 11.15
CA GLU A 125 14.34 9.30 10.77
C GLU A 125 15.68 9.96 11.07
N ALA A 126 15.83 11.23 10.70
CA ALA A 126 17.06 11.96 10.94
C ALA A 126 17.43 12.00 12.43
N ILE A 127 16.44 12.19 13.31
CA ILE A 127 16.68 12.18 14.77
C ILE A 127 17.01 10.75 15.24
N LEU A 128 16.32 9.72 14.77
CA LEU A 128 16.62 8.32 15.11
C LEU A 128 18.03 7.91 14.70
N ARG A 129 18.54 8.46 13.60
CA ARG A 129 19.91 8.23 13.12
C ARG A 129 20.97 9.14 13.78
N GLY A 130 20.61 9.87 14.83
CA GLY A 130 21.54 10.67 15.64
C GLY A 130 21.57 12.16 15.28
N GLY A 131 20.67 12.62 14.42
CA GLY A 131 20.50 14.06 14.15
C GLY A 131 19.93 14.82 15.35
N SER A 132 20.25 16.10 15.46
CA SER A 132 19.72 16.95 16.53
C SER A 132 18.25 17.27 16.29
N ALA A 133 17.45 17.12 17.32
CA ALA A 133 16.07 17.57 17.31
C ALA A 133 15.96 19.10 17.28
N THR A 134 14.96 19.61 16.59
CA THR A 134 14.64 21.05 16.54
C THR A 134 13.20 21.26 17.00
N ASN A 135 12.90 22.43 17.54
CA ASN A 135 11.55 22.83 18.00
C ASN A 135 10.94 21.91 19.09
N GLY A 136 11.77 21.17 19.83
CA GLY A 136 11.27 20.25 20.85
C GLY A 136 10.65 18.96 20.32
N ASP A 137 10.76 18.68 19.03
CA ASP A 137 10.23 17.45 18.45
C ASP A 137 11.02 16.23 18.92
N THR A 138 10.32 15.12 19.08
CA THR A 138 10.90 13.81 19.30
C THR A 138 10.48 12.87 18.18
N PRO A 139 11.21 11.75 17.92
CA PRO A 139 10.76 10.75 16.96
C PRO A 139 9.33 10.27 17.24
N GLN A 140 9.01 10.02 18.51
CA GLN A 140 7.66 9.64 18.95
C GLN A 140 6.62 10.70 18.59
N SER A 141 6.90 12.00 18.86
CA SER A 141 5.91 13.05 18.61
C SER A 141 5.64 13.23 17.12
N LEU A 142 6.66 13.15 16.28
CA LEU A 142 6.54 13.25 14.82
C LEU A 142 5.78 12.06 14.24
N PHE A 143 6.10 10.86 14.71
CA PHE A 143 5.42 9.63 14.32
C PHE A 143 3.93 9.65 14.73
N ASN A 144 3.65 10.08 15.94
CA ASN A 144 2.29 10.17 16.46
C ASN A 144 1.45 11.28 15.81
N GLN A 145 2.05 12.31 15.21
CA GLN A 145 1.31 13.27 14.39
C GLN A 145 0.66 12.60 13.19
N ILE A 146 1.38 11.71 12.49
CA ILE A 146 0.82 10.93 11.39
C ILE A 146 -0.28 10.01 11.91
N ARG A 147 0.00 9.25 12.95
CA ARG A 147 -0.96 8.28 13.52
C ARG A 147 -2.24 8.93 14.03
N THR A 148 -2.13 10.09 14.64
CA THR A 148 -3.31 10.88 15.04
C THR A 148 -4.17 11.27 13.84
N TYR A 149 -3.53 11.72 12.76
CA TYR A 149 -4.24 12.12 11.55
C TYR A 149 -4.98 10.97 10.88
N VAL A 150 -4.38 9.78 10.86
CA VAL A 150 -4.97 8.59 10.23
C VAL A 150 -5.77 7.73 11.20
N HIS A 151 -5.90 8.14 12.46
CA HIS A 151 -6.60 7.42 13.54
C HIS A 151 -5.97 6.06 13.91
N ALA A 152 -4.69 5.87 13.65
CA ALA A 152 -3.95 4.68 14.05
C ALA A 152 -3.58 4.74 15.54
N PRO A 153 -3.33 3.57 16.20
CA PRO A 153 -2.90 3.54 17.61
C PRO A 153 -1.59 4.30 17.82
N LEU A 154 -1.54 5.14 18.84
CA LEU A 154 -0.34 5.91 19.18
C LEU A 154 0.71 5.02 19.85
N ILE A 155 1.98 5.38 19.64
CA ILE A 155 3.11 4.73 20.33
C ILE A 155 3.51 5.52 21.58
N ASN A 156 4.06 4.83 22.58
CA ASN A 156 4.43 5.40 23.88
C ASN A 156 5.94 5.62 24.03
N SER A 157 6.73 5.28 23.03
CA SER A 157 8.20 5.44 22.99
C SER A 157 8.62 5.85 21.61
N ASN A 158 9.91 6.20 21.43
CA ASN A 158 10.44 6.42 20.10
C ASN A 158 10.33 5.13 19.28
N PRO A 159 9.91 5.23 17.99
CA PRO A 159 9.88 4.07 17.11
C PRO A 159 11.29 3.58 16.80
N THR A 160 11.41 2.31 16.45
CA THR A 160 12.60 1.78 15.79
C THR A 160 12.66 2.22 14.33
N LEU A 161 13.79 2.00 13.66
CA LEU A 161 13.90 2.26 12.21
C LEU A 161 12.97 1.33 11.41
N ASP A 162 12.79 0.09 11.83
CA ASP A 162 11.89 -0.87 11.17
C ASP A 162 10.43 -0.43 11.30
N GLU A 163 10.01 -0.01 12.49
CA GLU A 163 8.67 0.56 12.70
C GLU A 163 8.44 1.82 11.87
N LEU A 164 9.47 2.65 11.70
CA LEU A 164 9.41 3.82 10.84
C LEU A 164 9.32 3.44 9.36
N LEU A 165 10.08 2.43 8.91
CA LEU A 165 10.01 1.91 7.55
C LEU A 165 8.62 1.37 7.22
N ASP A 166 7.99 0.68 8.16
CA ASP A 166 6.62 0.18 8.05
C ASP A 166 5.60 1.32 8.01
N GLU A 167 5.77 2.34 8.86
CA GLU A 167 4.90 3.51 8.85
C GLU A 167 5.00 4.28 7.53
N ARG A 168 6.21 4.47 7.01
CA ARG A 168 6.43 5.04 5.67
C ARG A 168 5.80 4.17 4.59
N GLY A 169 5.86 2.85 4.73
CA GLY A 169 5.19 1.92 3.82
C GLY A 169 3.68 2.12 3.77
N ARG A 170 3.03 2.26 4.93
CA ARG A 170 1.59 2.55 5.03
C ARG A 170 1.25 3.94 4.48
N GLU A 171 2.05 4.95 4.83
CA GLU A 171 1.78 6.35 4.49
C GLU A 171 1.98 6.65 3.01
N PHE A 172 3.05 6.13 2.41
CA PHE A 172 3.43 6.41 1.03
C PHE A 172 3.13 5.27 0.07
N PHE A 173 2.26 4.37 0.49
CA PHE A 173 1.74 3.33 -0.38
C PHE A 173 1.22 3.93 -1.68
N ASP A 174 1.63 3.34 -2.81
CA ASP A 174 1.27 3.78 -4.17
C ASP A 174 1.77 5.18 -4.57
N GLU A 175 2.79 5.70 -3.87
CA GLU A 175 3.44 6.98 -4.16
C GLU A 175 4.91 6.83 -4.61
N ASN A 176 5.31 5.62 -5.01
CA ASN A 176 6.66 5.28 -5.51
C ASN A 176 7.83 5.43 -4.51
N TRP A 177 7.56 5.59 -3.21
CA TRP A 177 8.61 5.75 -2.19
C TRP A 177 9.19 4.43 -1.69
N ARG A 178 8.41 3.33 -1.66
CA ARG A 178 8.80 2.09 -0.96
C ARG A 178 10.14 1.54 -1.41
N ARG A 179 10.43 1.51 -2.72
CA ARG A 179 11.71 1.01 -3.23
C ARG A 179 12.89 1.83 -2.71
N ASN A 180 12.77 3.16 -2.73
CA ASN A 180 13.81 4.06 -2.25
C ASN A 180 14.01 3.93 -0.74
N ASP A 181 12.92 3.78 0.01
CA ASP A 181 12.97 3.56 1.45
C ASP A 181 13.66 2.22 1.77
N LEU A 182 13.29 1.13 1.13
CA LEU A 182 13.94 -0.18 1.33
C LEU A 182 15.44 -0.12 1.07
N ILE A 183 15.89 0.50 -0.03
CA ILE A 183 17.31 0.68 -0.32
C ILE A 183 18.00 1.49 0.79
N ARG A 184 17.41 2.61 1.21
CA ARG A 184 17.95 3.54 2.19
C ARG A 184 18.03 2.94 3.60
N PHE A 185 17.09 2.04 3.93
CA PHE A 185 17.06 1.31 5.21
C PHE A 185 17.90 0.02 5.18
N GLY A 186 18.39 -0.42 4.00
CA GLY A 186 19.19 -1.62 3.85
C GLY A 186 18.38 -2.92 3.75
N GLU A 187 17.07 -2.79 3.47
CA GLU A 187 16.09 -3.91 3.42
C GLU A 187 15.70 -4.27 1.96
N TYR A 188 16.43 -3.76 0.99
CA TYR A 188 16.18 -4.06 -0.42
C TYR A 188 17.14 -5.15 -0.91
N GLU A 189 16.68 -6.39 -0.96
CA GLU A 189 17.34 -7.52 -1.59
C GLU A 189 16.46 -8.15 -2.68
#